data_55b8805f47fde4ffce88660336f48fd9
#
_entry.id   55b8805f47fde4ffce88660336f48fd9
#
_cell.length_a   1.000
_cell.length_b   1.000
_cell.length_c   1.000
_cell.angle_alpha   90.00
_cell.angle_beta   90.00
_cell.angle_gamma   90.00
#
_symmetry.space_group_name_H-M   'P 1'
#
loop_
_entity.id
_entity.type
_entity.pdbx_description
1 polymer ?
#
loop_
_entity_poly.entity_id
_entity_poly.type
_entity_poly.pdbx_seq_one_letter_code
_entity_poly.pdbx_strand_id
1 'polypeptide(L)'
;MHYVIGDIHGCYQDMIALLNKIESQDQDAQIIFVGDFIDRGPDVDKVLDWSLENITLDGKYRAVRGNHEQMVLEWYQEFMDWYDNAGNYSAREPMPETYYDFSRWMDAMGKLSPAGLKPYIDFFSHLPYNRKMTVETASGKTVDYRIVHAFYEYDEGVPKLEQYYTNLYARKYGNYK
;
A
#
# COMPACT_ATOMS: atom_id res chain seq x y z
N MET A 1 -18.57 1.45 -15.23
CA MET A 1 -17.38 2.21 -15.72
C MET A 1 -16.19 1.91 -14.82
N HIS A 2 -14.92 2.20 -15.26
CA HIS A 2 -13.73 2.03 -14.42
C HIS A 2 -13.21 3.39 -13.96
N TYR A 3 -12.89 3.49 -12.68
CA TYR A 3 -12.32 4.68 -12.05
C TYR A 3 -10.97 4.32 -11.43
N VAL A 4 -9.98 5.19 -11.62
CA VAL A 4 -8.65 5.04 -11.00
C VAL A 4 -8.45 6.21 -10.06
N ILE A 5 -8.17 5.92 -8.78
CA ILE A 5 -8.02 6.91 -7.72
C ILE A 5 -6.55 6.93 -7.30
N GLY A 6 -5.99 8.13 -7.21
CA GLY A 6 -4.62 8.38 -6.75
C GLY A 6 -4.40 8.10 -5.26
N ASP A 7 -3.25 8.57 -4.77
CA ASP A 7 -2.81 8.42 -3.39
C ASP A 7 -3.85 8.94 -2.40
N ILE A 8 -4.09 8.21 -1.33
CA ILE A 8 -5.09 8.52 -0.30
C ILE A 8 -4.45 9.20 0.90
N HIS A 9 -3.30 8.70 1.34
CA HIS A 9 -2.54 9.26 2.44
C HIS A 9 -3.38 9.68 3.65
N GLY A 10 -4.17 8.75 4.21
CA GLY A 10 -4.96 9.01 5.41
C GLY A 10 -6.09 10.05 5.27
N CYS A 11 -6.45 10.47 4.05
CA CYS A 11 -7.54 11.41 3.78
C CYS A 11 -8.89 10.70 3.68
N TYR A 12 -9.33 10.07 4.79
CA TYR A 12 -10.54 9.23 4.81
C TYR A 12 -11.80 9.94 4.35
N GLN A 13 -12.03 11.16 4.85
CA GLN A 13 -13.27 11.90 4.55
C GLN A 13 -13.38 12.24 3.05
N ASP A 14 -12.26 12.66 2.45
CA ASP A 14 -12.20 12.97 1.02
C ASP A 14 -12.37 11.72 0.17
N MET A 15 -11.74 10.61 0.59
CA MET A 15 -11.91 9.32 -0.06
C MET A 15 -13.38 8.88 -0.08
N ILE A 16 -14.06 8.89 1.08
CA ILE A 16 -15.47 8.50 1.18
C ILE A 16 -16.36 9.45 0.37
N ALA A 17 -16.12 10.76 0.42
CA ALA A 17 -16.88 11.72 -0.38
C ALA A 17 -16.73 11.45 -1.89
N LEU A 18 -15.51 11.14 -2.34
CA LEU A 18 -15.26 10.77 -3.75
C LEU A 18 -15.96 9.48 -4.13
N LEU A 19 -15.87 8.44 -3.30
CA LEU A 19 -16.54 7.15 -3.54
C LEU A 19 -18.06 7.33 -3.66
N ASN A 20 -18.68 8.03 -2.72
CA ASN A 20 -20.11 8.33 -2.74
C ASN A 20 -20.52 9.08 -4.02
N LYS A 21 -19.71 10.03 -4.46
CA LYS A 21 -19.95 10.76 -5.71
C LYS A 21 -19.89 9.87 -6.94
N ILE A 22 -18.88 8.98 -7.02
CA ILE A 22 -18.74 8.02 -8.13
C ILE A 22 -19.97 7.10 -8.14
N GLU A 23 -20.30 6.49 -6.99
CA GLU A 23 -21.37 5.52 -6.87
C GLU A 23 -22.77 6.08 -7.10
N SER A 24 -22.97 7.36 -6.78
CA SER A 24 -24.23 8.06 -7.10
C SER A 24 -24.44 8.23 -8.61
N GLN A 25 -23.36 8.24 -9.39
CA GLN A 25 -23.39 8.40 -10.86
C GLN A 25 -23.29 7.05 -11.60
N ASP A 26 -22.63 6.06 -11.01
CA ASP A 26 -22.40 4.75 -11.61
C ASP A 26 -22.42 3.67 -10.52
N GLN A 27 -23.58 3.01 -10.35
CA GLN A 27 -23.77 1.95 -9.34
C GLN A 27 -22.89 0.72 -9.61
N ASP A 28 -22.53 0.49 -10.88
CA ASP A 28 -21.67 -0.62 -11.33
C ASP A 28 -20.19 -0.21 -11.44
N ALA A 29 -19.81 0.93 -10.82
CA ALA A 29 -18.45 1.44 -10.82
C ALA A 29 -17.45 0.38 -10.36
N GLN A 30 -16.39 0.21 -11.13
CA GLN A 30 -15.22 -0.57 -10.76
C GLN A 30 -14.10 0.39 -10.39
N ILE A 31 -13.59 0.30 -9.17
CA ILE A 31 -12.67 1.29 -8.60
C ILE A 31 -11.31 0.63 -8.32
N ILE A 32 -10.24 1.27 -8.78
CA ILE A 32 -8.86 0.82 -8.58
C ILE A 32 -8.09 1.95 -7.91
N PHE A 33 -7.59 1.71 -6.71
CA PHE A 33 -6.68 2.61 -6.01
C PHE A 33 -5.24 2.33 -6.46
N VAL A 34 -4.45 3.39 -6.63
CA VAL A 34 -3.06 3.23 -7.03
C VAL A 34 -2.09 3.00 -5.86
N GLY A 35 -2.60 2.80 -4.63
CA GLY A 35 -1.79 2.61 -3.43
C GLY A 35 -1.62 3.90 -2.62
N ASP A 36 -0.63 3.91 -1.74
CA ASP A 36 -0.32 4.99 -0.79
C ASP A 36 -1.55 5.38 0.06
N PHE A 37 -2.04 4.39 0.81
CA PHE A 37 -3.18 4.57 1.73
C PHE A 37 -2.78 5.27 3.02
N ILE A 38 -1.53 5.11 3.44
CA ILE A 38 -0.98 5.48 4.74
C ILE A 38 -0.16 6.76 4.70
N ASP A 39 0.15 7.25 5.90
CA ASP A 39 0.95 8.45 6.16
C ASP A 39 0.27 9.79 5.80
N ARG A 40 0.84 10.87 6.27
CA ARG A 40 0.50 12.28 6.03
C ARG A 40 -0.85 12.72 6.63
N GLY A 41 -1.95 12.13 6.20
CA GLY A 41 -3.30 12.55 6.59
C GLY A 41 -3.70 12.13 8.01
N PRO A 42 -4.79 12.69 8.54
CA PRO A 42 -5.16 12.54 9.94
C PRO A 42 -5.87 11.23 10.28
N ASP A 43 -6.45 10.53 9.31
CA ASP A 43 -7.34 9.39 9.51
C ASP A 43 -6.77 8.09 8.90
N VAL A 44 -5.47 7.83 9.07
CA VAL A 44 -4.79 6.63 8.54
C VAL A 44 -5.45 5.35 9.06
N ASP A 45 -5.84 5.32 10.33
CA ASP A 45 -6.57 4.22 10.97
C ASP A 45 -7.87 3.88 10.23
N LYS A 46 -8.69 4.91 9.93
CA LYS A 46 -9.97 4.73 9.24
C LYS A 46 -9.79 4.30 7.79
N VAL A 47 -8.78 4.83 7.10
CA VAL A 47 -8.45 4.41 5.74
C VAL A 47 -8.04 2.95 5.73
N LEU A 48 -7.20 2.52 6.67
CA LEU A 48 -6.75 1.14 6.77
C LEU A 48 -7.89 0.17 7.11
N ASP A 49 -8.71 0.50 8.11
CA ASP A 49 -9.84 -0.35 8.51
C ASP A 49 -10.83 -0.49 7.33
N TRP A 50 -11.16 0.61 6.65
CA TRP A 50 -11.99 0.57 5.46
C TRP A 50 -11.37 -0.27 4.33
N SER A 51 -10.05 -0.13 4.11
CA SER A 51 -9.34 -0.84 3.06
C SER A 51 -9.32 -2.35 3.30
N LEU A 52 -9.09 -2.77 4.54
CA LEU A 52 -9.13 -4.18 4.95
C LEU A 52 -10.50 -4.83 4.71
N GLU A 53 -11.57 -4.07 4.92
CA GLU A 53 -12.94 -4.57 4.77
C GLU A 53 -13.40 -4.62 3.31
N ASN A 54 -12.95 -3.69 2.49
CA ASN A 54 -13.56 -3.43 1.19
C ASN A 54 -12.68 -3.78 -0.02
N ILE A 55 -11.34 -3.70 0.11
CA ILE A 55 -10.45 -3.97 -1.01
C ILE A 55 -10.18 -5.46 -1.12
N THR A 56 -10.46 -6.01 -2.30
CA THR A 56 -10.19 -7.41 -2.63
C THR A 56 -9.50 -7.55 -3.98
N LEU A 57 -9.02 -8.75 -4.28
CA LEU A 57 -8.32 -8.99 -5.56
C LEU A 57 -9.22 -8.78 -6.77
N ASP A 58 -10.48 -9.23 -6.70
CA ASP A 58 -11.40 -9.27 -7.85
C ASP A 58 -12.76 -8.57 -7.60
N GLY A 59 -12.87 -7.84 -6.48
CA GLY A 59 -14.11 -7.13 -6.11
C GLY A 59 -14.29 -5.79 -6.82
N LYS A 60 -15.30 -5.06 -6.34
CA LYS A 60 -15.61 -3.69 -6.80
C LYS A 60 -14.45 -2.73 -6.55
N TYR A 61 -13.86 -2.82 -5.36
CA TYR A 61 -12.69 -2.04 -4.95
C TYR A 61 -11.45 -2.90 -5.01
N ARG A 62 -10.47 -2.45 -5.78
CA ARG A 62 -9.19 -3.10 -6.00
C ARG A 62 -8.08 -2.09 -5.80
N ALA A 63 -6.87 -2.58 -5.55
CA ALA A 63 -5.72 -1.71 -5.42
C ALA A 63 -4.47 -2.31 -6.05
N VAL A 64 -3.48 -1.46 -6.28
CA VAL A 64 -2.07 -1.82 -6.41
C VAL A 64 -1.31 -1.34 -5.20
N ARG A 65 -0.11 -1.87 -4.97
CA ARG A 65 0.76 -1.48 -3.87
C ARG A 65 1.45 -0.16 -4.18
N GLY A 66 1.38 0.78 -3.24
CA GLY A 66 2.16 2.00 -3.26
C GLY A 66 3.55 1.82 -2.65
N ASN A 67 4.39 2.84 -2.77
CA ASN A 67 5.72 2.81 -2.17
C ASN A 67 5.65 2.90 -0.64
N HIS A 68 4.65 3.56 -0.07
CA HIS A 68 4.48 3.65 1.37
C HIS A 68 4.16 2.28 1.99
N GLU A 69 3.28 1.50 1.39
CA GLU A 69 3.01 0.12 1.81
C GLU A 69 4.25 -0.77 1.69
N GLN A 70 5.04 -0.60 0.60
CA GLN A 70 6.28 -1.36 0.41
C GLN A 70 7.32 -1.03 1.50
N MET A 71 7.48 0.24 1.84
CA MET A 71 8.40 0.67 2.89
C MET A 71 8.01 0.10 4.26
N VAL A 72 6.70 -0.02 4.55
CA VAL A 72 6.22 -0.70 5.78
C VAL A 72 6.57 -2.17 5.78
N LEU A 73 6.43 -2.87 4.64
CA LEU A 73 6.81 -4.29 4.55
C LEU A 73 8.31 -4.51 4.81
N GLU A 74 9.16 -3.61 4.31
CA GLU A 74 10.60 -3.65 4.55
C GLU A 74 10.92 -3.37 6.03
N TRP A 75 10.33 -2.31 6.59
CA TRP A 75 10.45 -2.00 8.02
C TRP A 75 9.98 -3.15 8.92
N TYR A 76 8.92 -3.85 8.53
CA TYR A 76 8.37 -4.95 9.33
C TYR A 76 9.38 -6.10 9.51
N GLN A 77 10.22 -6.36 8.52
CA GLN A 77 11.29 -7.36 8.67
C GLN A 77 12.28 -6.94 9.77
N GLU A 78 12.73 -5.67 9.75
CA GLU A 78 13.62 -5.12 10.77
C GLU A 78 12.94 -5.10 12.16
N PHE A 79 11.64 -4.75 12.20
CA PHE A 79 10.84 -4.78 13.42
C PHE A 79 10.76 -6.19 14.02
N MET A 80 10.52 -7.21 13.20
CA MET A 80 10.45 -8.61 13.66
C MET A 80 11.80 -9.08 14.21
N ASP A 81 12.89 -8.78 13.50
CA ASP A 81 14.24 -9.10 13.97
C ASP A 81 14.53 -8.41 15.31
N TRP A 82 14.16 -7.16 15.47
CA TRP A 82 14.29 -6.43 16.74
C TRP A 82 13.40 -7.04 17.83
N TYR A 83 12.15 -7.34 17.53
CA TYR A 83 11.15 -7.87 18.48
C TYR A 83 11.57 -9.26 19.00
N ASP A 84 12.00 -10.14 18.12
CA ASP A 84 12.44 -11.50 18.48
C ASP A 84 13.74 -11.50 19.28
N ASN A 85 14.60 -10.50 19.07
CA ASN A 85 15.86 -10.33 19.78
C ASN A 85 15.77 -9.43 21.02
N ALA A 86 14.64 -8.76 21.28
CA ALA A 86 14.48 -7.84 22.43
C ALA A 86 14.72 -8.53 23.80
N GLY A 87 14.62 -9.87 23.88
CA GLY A 87 14.99 -10.65 25.07
C GLY A 87 16.50 -10.91 25.20
N ASN A 88 17.28 -10.72 24.15
CA ASN A 88 18.73 -11.01 24.11
C ASN A 88 19.60 -9.74 24.06
N TYR A 89 19.04 -8.61 23.60
CA TYR A 89 19.72 -7.31 23.65
C TYR A 89 19.43 -6.67 25.01
N SER A 90 20.46 -6.18 25.66
CA SER A 90 20.30 -5.28 26.82
C SER A 90 19.37 -4.18 26.39
N ALA A 91 18.28 -3.95 27.10
CA ALA A 91 17.06 -3.18 26.84
C ALA A 91 17.22 -1.73 26.29
N ARG A 92 18.04 -1.48 25.28
CA ARG A 92 18.42 -0.15 24.82
C ARG A 92 18.63 0.01 23.30
N GLU A 93 18.43 -1.05 22.51
CA GLU A 93 18.44 -0.83 21.05
C GLU A 93 17.10 -0.17 20.69
N PRO A 94 17.11 1.04 20.12
CA PRO A 94 15.88 1.68 19.70
C PRO A 94 15.19 0.81 18.62
N MET A 95 13.88 0.79 18.64
CA MET A 95 13.09 0.21 17.55
C MET A 95 13.55 0.79 16.21
N PRO A 96 13.62 -0.01 15.13
CA PRO A 96 13.99 0.47 13.80
C PRO A 96 13.23 1.75 13.41
N GLU A 97 13.94 2.83 13.14
CA GLU A 97 13.36 4.14 12.85
C GLU A 97 12.85 4.27 11.40
N THR A 98 13.02 3.26 10.58
CA THR A 98 12.88 3.32 9.12
C THR A 98 11.46 3.68 8.66
N TYR A 99 10.43 3.51 9.53
CA TYR A 99 9.06 3.89 9.20
C TYR A 99 8.30 4.52 10.37
N TYR A 100 8.75 5.70 10.73
CA TYR A 100 8.32 6.40 11.93
C TYR A 100 6.81 6.72 11.98
N ASP A 101 6.21 7.13 10.86
CA ASP A 101 4.79 7.53 10.86
C ASP A 101 3.86 6.34 11.05
N PHE A 102 4.03 5.27 10.29
CA PHE A 102 3.21 4.06 10.44
C PHE A 102 3.36 3.44 11.85
N SER A 103 4.58 3.30 12.35
CA SER A 103 4.81 2.74 13.68
C SER A 103 4.19 3.59 14.79
N ARG A 104 4.21 4.92 14.68
CA ARG A 104 3.53 5.83 15.62
C ARG A 104 2.02 5.66 15.60
N TRP A 105 1.41 5.50 14.41
CA TRP A 105 -0.01 5.23 14.29
C TRP A 105 -0.37 3.89 14.92
N MET A 106 0.42 2.85 14.67
CA MET A 106 0.20 1.53 15.27
C MET A 106 0.35 1.54 16.79
N ASP A 107 1.33 2.28 17.33
CA ASP A 107 1.51 2.46 18.77
C ASP A 107 0.32 3.20 19.39
N ALA A 108 -0.10 4.32 18.79
CA ALA A 108 -1.25 5.10 19.25
C ALA A 108 -2.56 4.27 19.27
N MET A 109 -2.70 3.30 18.35
CA MET A 109 -3.83 2.36 18.34
C MET A 109 -3.64 1.14 19.27
N GLY A 110 -2.51 1.03 19.96
CA GLY A 110 -2.18 -0.15 20.78
C GLY A 110 -1.95 -1.42 19.94
N LYS A 111 -1.61 -1.27 18.66
CA LYS A 111 -1.41 -2.36 17.70
C LYS A 111 0.05 -2.62 17.35
N LEU A 112 1.01 -1.94 18.00
CA LEU A 112 2.44 -2.11 17.73
C LEU A 112 2.97 -3.41 18.36
N SER A 113 2.57 -4.52 17.77
CA SER A 113 3.01 -5.88 18.12
C SER A 113 2.89 -6.76 16.88
N PRO A 114 3.61 -7.90 16.78
CA PRO A 114 3.48 -8.81 15.66
C PRO A 114 2.03 -9.19 15.34
N ALA A 115 1.24 -9.50 16.36
CA ALA A 115 -0.16 -9.87 16.21
C ALA A 115 -1.04 -8.69 15.75
N GLY A 116 -0.80 -7.50 16.29
CA GLY A 116 -1.56 -6.30 15.94
C GLY A 116 -1.23 -5.76 14.55
N LEU A 117 0.02 -5.91 14.11
CA LEU A 117 0.48 -5.49 12.78
C LEU A 117 0.06 -6.47 11.68
N LYS A 118 -0.07 -7.77 12.02
CA LYS A 118 -0.29 -8.83 11.03
C LYS A 118 -1.40 -8.56 10.02
N PRO A 119 -2.61 -8.08 10.36
CA PRO A 119 -3.66 -7.84 9.37
C PRO A 119 -3.24 -6.83 8.29
N TYR A 120 -2.53 -5.77 8.68
CA TYR A 120 -2.06 -4.72 7.76
C TYR A 120 -0.91 -5.22 6.89
N ILE A 121 0.03 -5.96 7.47
CA ILE A 121 1.15 -6.56 6.75
C ILE A 121 0.66 -7.59 5.74
N ASP A 122 -0.29 -8.44 6.13
CA ASP A 122 -0.93 -9.39 5.21
C ASP A 122 -1.63 -8.64 4.06
N PHE A 123 -2.39 -7.60 4.36
CA PHE A 123 -3.06 -6.79 3.35
C PHE A 123 -2.05 -6.17 2.37
N PHE A 124 -1.03 -5.47 2.85
CA PHE A 124 -0.02 -4.85 2.00
C PHE A 124 0.74 -5.87 1.16
N SER A 125 1.08 -7.02 1.74
CA SER A 125 1.80 -8.08 1.02
C SER A 125 1.01 -8.68 -0.14
N HIS A 126 -0.33 -8.72 -0.03
CA HIS A 126 -1.21 -9.25 -1.07
C HIS A 126 -1.56 -8.23 -2.15
N LEU A 127 -1.29 -6.94 -1.96
CA LEU A 127 -1.48 -5.93 -3.01
C LEU A 127 -0.51 -6.18 -4.17
N PRO A 128 -0.98 -6.35 -5.41
CA PRO A 128 -0.10 -6.51 -6.56
C PRO A 128 0.60 -5.19 -6.91
N TYR A 129 1.77 -5.24 -7.52
CA TYR A 129 2.47 -4.05 -8.01
C TYR A 129 1.81 -3.42 -9.23
N ASN A 130 1.05 -4.18 -9.96
CA ASN A 130 0.33 -3.70 -11.14
C ASN A 130 -0.97 -4.47 -11.37
N ARG A 131 -1.91 -3.82 -12.09
CA ARG A 131 -3.14 -4.46 -12.58
C ARG A 131 -3.32 -4.17 -14.05
N LYS A 132 -3.67 -5.20 -14.81
CA LYS A 132 -4.13 -5.06 -16.18
C LYS A 132 -5.62 -4.77 -16.18
N MET A 133 -6.04 -3.79 -16.98
CA MET A 133 -7.43 -3.43 -17.20
C MET A 133 -7.64 -3.30 -18.71
N THR A 134 -8.64 -4.01 -19.22
CA THR A 134 -9.03 -3.96 -20.63
C THR A 134 -10.34 -3.20 -20.74
N VAL A 135 -10.37 -2.18 -21.56
CA VAL A 135 -11.55 -1.32 -21.76
C VAL A 135 -11.95 -1.33 -23.23
N GLU A 136 -13.24 -1.53 -23.49
CA GLU A 136 -13.82 -1.30 -24.81
C GLU A 136 -14.23 0.18 -24.94
N THR A 137 -13.71 0.85 -25.94
CA THR A 137 -14.01 2.24 -26.23
C THR A 137 -15.38 2.37 -26.92
N ALA A 138 -15.95 3.57 -26.93
CA ALA A 138 -17.20 3.86 -27.66
C ALA A 138 -17.15 3.54 -29.16
N SER A 139 -15.96 3.45 -29.76
CA SER A 139 -15.76 3.02 -31.14
C SER A 139 -15.64 1.50 -31.32
N GLY A 140 -15.84 0.70 -30.26
CA GLY A 140 -15.68 -0.75 -30.29
C GLY A 140 -14.24 -1.24 -30.29
N LYS A 141 -13.25 -0.36 -30.07
CA LYS A 141 -11.85 -0.73 -29.97
C LYS A 141 -11.50 -1.13 -28.54
N THR A 142 -10.85 -2.26 -28.38
CA THR A 142 -10.30 -2.71 -27.09
C THR A 142 -8.96 -2.06 -26.82
N VAL A 143 -8.79 -1.50 -25.61
CA VAL A 143 -7.53 -0.89 -25.15
C VAL A 143 -7.14 -1.51 -23.82
N ASP A 144 -5.91 -1.96 -23.73
CA ASP A 144 -5.31 -2.48 -22.51
C ASP A 144 -4.57 -1.37 -21.76
N TYR A 145 -4.94 -1.19 -20.50
CA TYR A 145 -4.25 -0.31 -19.56
C TYR A 145 -3.52 -1.14 -18.53
N ARG A 146 -2.38 -0.63 -18.07
CA ARG A 146 -1.69 -1.17 -16.91
C ARG A 146 -1.68 -0.09 -15.81
N ILE A 147 -2.31 -0.41 -14.70
CA ILE A 147 -2.40 0.47 -13.53
C ILE A 147 -1.22 0.13 -12.62
N VAL A 148 -0.43 1.13 -12.27
CA VAL A 148 0.74 1.04 -11.39
C VAL A 148 0.81 2.30 -10.51
N HIS A 149 1.43 2.18 -9.33
CA HIS A 149 1.64 3.34 -8.45
C HIS A 149 2.79 4.23 -8.93
N ALA A 150 3.88 3.61 -9.36
CA ALA A 150 5.10 4.29 -9.78
C ALA A 150 5.57 3.82 -11.16
N PHE A 151 6.69 4.36 -11.63
CA PHE A 151 7.27 4.00 -12.91
C PHE A 151 7.45 2.48 -13.05
N TYR A 152 6.89 1.91 -14.12
CA TYR A 152 6.96 0.49 -14.44
C TYR A 152 7.83 0.29 -15.68
N GLU A 153 9.02 -0.26 -15.48
CA GLU A 153 9.86 -0.69 -16.59
C GLU A 153 9.46 -2.10 -17.00
N TYR A 154 8.94 -2.23 -18.22
CA TYR A 154 8.56 -3.51 -18.77
C TYR A 154 9.79 -4.17 -19.42
N ASP A 155 10.26 -5.25 -18.81
CA ASP A 155 11.22 -6.15 -19.44
C ASP A 155 10.69 -7.59 -19.28
N GLU A 156 10.40 -8.21 -20.43
CA GLU A 156 10.01 -9.61 -20.66
C GLU A 156 9.56 -10.42 -19.42
N GLY A 157 8.49 -9.97 -18.74
CA GLY A 157 7.73 -10.82 -17.81
C GLY A 157 8.07 -10.70 -16.32
N VAL A 158 9.08 -9.94 -15.90
CA VAL A 158 9.40 -9.72 -14.50
C VAL A 158 9.34 -8.24 -14.16
N PRO A 159 8.55 -7.83 -13.14
CA PRO A 159 8.56 -6.45 -12.69
C PRO A 159 9.93 -6.10 -12.11
N LYS A 160 10.68 -5.20 -12.76
CA LYS A 160 11.91 -4.61 -12.19
C LYS A 160 11.64 -3.65 -11.01
N LEU A 161 10.41 -3.57 -10.54
CA LEU A 161 10.03 -2.76 -9.39
C LEU A 161 10.78 -3.17 -8.12
N GLU A 162 10.94 -4.45 -7.84
CA GLU A 162 11.76 -4.92 -6.73
C GLU A 162 13.20 -4.37 -6.82
N GLN A 163 13.78 -4.39 -8.02
CA GLN A 163 15.14 -3.91 -8.23
C GLN A 163 15.23 -2.38 -8.17
N TYR A 164 14.18 -1.65 -8.59
CA TYR A 164 14.13 -0.19 -8.48
C TYR A 164 14.06 0.27 -7.03
N TYR A 165 13.19 -0.32 -6.22
CA TYR A 165 13.08 0.00 -4.80
C TYR A 165 14.33 -0.43 -4.02
N THR A 166 14.87 -1.61 -4.30
CA THR A 166 16.15 -2.07 -3.72
C THR A 166 17.29 -1.11 -4.10
N ASN A 167 17.34 -0.64 -5.34
CA ASN A 167 18.37 0.32 -5.78
C ASN A 167 18.13 1.73 -5.22
N LEU A 168 16.89 2.18 -5.06
CA LEU A 168 16.57 3.47 -4.44
C LEU A 168 16.97 3.45 -2.95
N TYR A 169 16.68 2.36 -2.27
CA TYR A 169 17.06 2.13 -0.87
C TYR A 169 18.57 2.04 -0.70
N ALA A 170 19.25 1.30 -1.53
CA ALA A 170 20.70 1.20 -1.53
C ALA A 170 21.39 2.56 -1.80
N ARG A 171 20.78 3.43 -2.61
CA ARG A 171 21.29 4.82 -2.84
C ARG A 171 21.07 5.73 -1.64
N LYS A 172 19.97 5.53 -0.86
CA LYS A 172 19.60 6.40 0.25
C LYS A 172 20.27 6.01 1.57
N TYR A 173 20.49 4.72 1.81
CA TYR A 173 20.93 4.20 3.10
C TYR A 173 22.28 3.43 3.04
N GLY A 174 22.90 3.31 1.86
CA GLY A 174 24.12 2.54 1.65
C GLY A 174 23.86 1.03 1.54
N ASN A 175 24.80 0.32 0.94
CA ASN A 175 24.75 -1.14 0.87
C ASN A 175 24.96 -1.71 2.27
N TYR A 176 23.91 -2.12 2.95
CA TYR A 176 24.05 -3.03 4.07
C TYR A 176 24.48 -4.40 3.52
N LYS A 177 25.74 -4.77 3.85
CA LYS A 177 26.25 -6.11 3.67
C LYS A 177 25.88 -6.94 4.87
#